data_dfd4bfb374c2352929819ca801536a3c
#
_entry.id   dfd4bfb374c2352929819ca801536a3c
#
_cell.length_a   1.000
_cell.length_b   1.000
_cell.length_c   1.000
_cell.angle_alpha   90.00
_cell.angle_beta   90.00
_cell.angle_gamma   90.00
#
_symmetry.space_group_name_H-M   'P 1'
#
loop_
_entity.id
_entity.type
_entity.pdbx_description
1 polymer ?
#
loop_
_entity_poly.entity_id
_entity_poly.type
_entity_poly.pdbx_seq_one_letter_code
_entity_poly.pdbx_strand_id
1 'polypeptide(L)'
;MWGLMIVSYLCTAISIVLLALTGLQGYFQFHLMQANHPTFALFTAIFYMFTETLVMFYFIGSGTAIKKSIKMGGGEPGLYEKVKKTKMILFPHLTMNMLFIGTVFILGGAVQTGSVPGWIHGLLFDLAFIHFLYVIVIQHRGFKENVEIIGKIAMIEGAAANNFTA
;
A
#
# COMPACT_ATOMS: atom_id res chain seq x y z
N MET A 1 -2.58 2.57 -16.33
CA MET A 1 -3.06 2.22 -14.97
C MET A 1 -2.74 0.78 -14.56
N TRP A 2 -2.90 -0.21 -15.44
CA TRP A 2 -2.59 -1.62 -15.13
C TRP A 2 -1.14 -1.84 -14.68
N GLY A 3 -0.16 -1.22 -15.37
CA GLY A 3 1.25 -1.34 -14.99
C GLY A 3 1.54 -0.88 -13.56
N LEU A 4 0.98 0.27 -13.14
CA LEU A 4 1.18 0.78 -11.78
C LEU A 4 0.55 -0.14 -10.72
N MET A 5 -0.61 -0.76 -11.02
CA MET A 5 -1.22 -1.75 -10.13
C MET A 5 -0.34 -3.00 -9.98
N ILE A 6 0.18 -3.53 -11.09
CA ILE A 6 1.07 -4.71 -11.07
C ILE A 6 2.33 -4.40 -10.25
N VAL A 7 2.96 -3.25 -10.52
CA VAL A 7 4.15 -2.82 -9.76
C VAL A 7 3.82 -2.66 -8.27
N SER A 8 2.65 -2.08 -7.91
CA SER A 8 2.20 -1.98 -6.52
C SER A 8 2.08 -3.36 -5.87
N TYR A 9 1.48 -4.35 -6.53
CA TYR A 9 1.40 -5.72 -6.01
C TYR A 9 2.77 -6.37 -5.81
N LEU A 10 3.67 -6.22 -6.78
CA LEU A 10 5.04 -6.75 -6.69
C LEU A 10 5.80 -6.11 -5.53
N CYS A 11 5.75 -4.78 -5.42
CA CYS A 11 6.39 -4.06 -4.31
C CYS A 11 5.79 -4.45 -2.95
N THR A 12 4.46 -4.64 -2.86
CA THR A 12 3.80 -5.11 -1.63
C THR A 12 4.27 -6.51 -1.25
N ALA A 13 4.37 -7.43 -2.21
CA ALA A 13 4.87 -8.79 -1.97
C ALA A 13 6.34 -8.77 -1.48
N ILE A 14 7.19 -7.94 -2.09
CA ILE A 14 8.58 -7.74 -1.65
C ILE A 14 8.60 -7.13 -0.24
N SER A 15 7.74 -6.16 0.07
CA SER A 15 7.65 -5.54 1.40
C SER A 15 7.27 -6.53 2.49
N ILE A 16 6.37 -7.49 2.20
CA ILE A 16 6.04 -8.58 3.14
C ILE A 16 7.30 -9.38 3.50
N VAL A 17 8.05 -9.80 2.47
CA VAL A 17 9.27 -10.60 2.66
C VAL A 17 10.33 -9.81 3.42
N LEU A 18 10.57 -8.57 3.04
CA LEU A 18 11.56 -7.71 3.69
C LEU A 18 11.22 -7.44 5.16
N LEU A 19 9.96 -7.11 5.48
CA LEU A 19 9.52 -6.90 6.85
C LEU A 19 9.62 -8.19 7.68
N ALA A 20 9.18 -9.33 7.15
CA ALA A 20 9.31 -10.63 7.83
C ALA A 20 10.78 -10.96 8.13
N LEU A 21 11.68 -10.79 7.16
CA LEU A 21 13.12 -11.00 7.35
C LEU A 21 13.71 -10.02 8.36
N THR A 22 13.28 -8.75 8.34
CA THR A 22 13.71 -7.74 9.33
C THR A 22 13.28 -8.13 10.74
N GLY A 23 12.05 -8.60 10.92
CA GLY A 23 11.58 -9.10 12.22
C GLY A 23 12.38 -10.31 12.70
N LEU A 24 12.55 -11.32 11.85
CA LEU A 24 13.36 -12.50 12.17
C LEU A 24 14.80 -12.12 12.53
N GLN A 25 15.41 -11.19 11.77
CA GLN A 25 16.75 -10.69 12.06
C GLN A 25 16.83 -9.97 13.41
N GLY A 26 15.78 -9.22 13.78
CA GLY A 26 15.68 -8.56 15.08
C GLY A 26 15.65 -9.57 16.24
N TYR A 27 14.89 -10.65 16.11
CA TYR A 27 14.78 -11.69 17.14
C TYR A 27 15.98 -12.63 17.20
N PHE A 28 16.51 -13.07 16.05
CA PHE A 28 17.57 -14.10 16.00
C PHE A 28 18.97 -13.53 15.80
N GLN A 29 19.13 -12.22 15.62
CA GLN A 29 20.41 -11.51 15.53
C GLN A 29 21.40 -12.06 14.49
N PHE A 30 20.91 -12.58 13.36
CA PHE A 30 21.75 -13.06 12.26
C PHE A 30 22.08 -11.95 11.26
N HIS A 31 23.11 -12.15 10.45
CA HIS A 31 23.44 -11.24 9.34
C HIS A 31 22.79 -11.73 8.05
N LEU A 32 22.15 -10.82 7.32
CA LEU A 32 21.58 -11.10 6.00
C LEU A 32 22.34 -10.27 4.96
N MET A 33 22.93 -10.93 3.95
CA MET A 33 23.73 -10.27 2.91
C MET A 33 24.84 -9.35 3.52
N GLN A 34 25.46 -9.76 4.60
CA GLN A 34 26.45 -9.01 5.39
C GLN A 34 25.91 -7.76 6.10
N ALA A 35 24.61 -7.48 6.00
CA ALA A 35 23.95 -6.40 6.73
C ALA A 35 23.53 -6.86 8.13
N ASN A 36 23.79 -6.01 9.12
CA ASN A 36 23.23 -6.16 10.46
C ASN A 36 21.76 -5.68 10.48
N HIS A 37 21.03 -6.00 11.55
CA HIS A 37 19.64 -5.65 11.72
C HIS A 37 19.32 -4.16 11.46
N PRO A 38 20.05 -3.15 12.02
CA PRO A 38 19.72 -1.75 11.76
C PRO A 38 19.87 -1.33 10.30
N THR A 39 20.91 -1.81 9.62
CA THR A 39 21.14 -1.49 8.20
C THR A 39 20.06 -2.10 7.32
N PHE A 40 19.68 -3.36 7.57
CA PHE A 40 18.63 -4.03 6.82
C PHE A 40 17.25 -3.42 7.11
N ALA A 41 16.99 -3.06 8.39
CA ALA A 41 15.76 -2.39 8.80
C ALA A 41 15.59 -1.01 8.14
N LEU A 42 16.68 -0.24 7.98
CA LEU A 42 16.65 1.05 7.26
C LEU A 42 16.22 0.85 5.80
N PHE A 43 16.86 -0.08 5.10
CA PHE A 43 16.50 -0.39 3.72
C PHE A 43 15.03 -0.83 3.61
N THR A 44 14.61 -1.74 4.49
CA THR A 44 13.23 -2.25 4.52
C THR A 44 12.22 -1.13 4.77
N ALA A 45 12.49 -0.24 5.74
CA ALA A 45 11.59 0.86 6.05
C ALA A 45 11.43 1.84 4.87
N ILE A 46 12.53 2.19 4.19
CA ILE A 46 12.51 3.06 3.02
C ILE A 46 11.72 2.40 1.88
N PHE A 47 12.00 1.13 1.58
CA PHE A 47 11.32 0.38 0.54
C PHE A 47 9.82 0.25 0.82
N TYR A 48 9.45 -0.03 2.08
CA TYR A 48 8.07 -0.10 2.54
C TYR A 48 7.34 1.25 2.36
N MET A 49 7.96 2.36 2.80
CA MET A 49 7.37 3.71 2.63
C MET A 49 7.15 4.06 1.16
N PHE A 50 8.10 3.71 0.29
CA PHE A 50 7.96 3.86 -1.15
C PHE A 50 6.78 3.04 -1.68
N THR A 51 6.65 1.78 -1.25
CA THR A 51 5.58 0.88 -1.68
C THR A 51 4.20 1.45 -1.35
N GLU A 52 3.98 1.88 -0.09
CA GLU A 52 2.69 2.41 0.34
C GLU A 52 2.36 3.74 -0.36
N THR A 53 3.36 4.57 -0.59
CA THR A 53 3.21 5.79 -1.39
C THR A 53 2.80 5.48 -2.83
N LEU A 54 3.38 4.46 -3.44
CA LEU A 54 3.03 4.00 -4.79
C LEU A 54 1.58 3.52 -4.87
N VAL A 55 1.11 2.77 -3.87
CA VAL A 55 -0.29 2.35 -3.74
C VAL A 55 -1.21 3.58 -3.65
N MET A 56 -0.87 4.57 -2.83
CA MET A 56 -1.65 5.81 -2.74
C MET A 56 -1.73 6.53 -4.09
N PHE A 57 -0.63 6.64 -4.82
CA PHE A 57 -0.61 7.25 -6.16
C PHE A 57 -1.48 6.49 -7.16
N TYR A 58 -1.50 5.15 -7.11
CA TYR A 58 -2.43 4.38 -7.93
C TYR A 58 -3.88 4.79 -7.69
N PHE A 59 -4.32 4.84 -6.44
CA PHE A 59 -5.71 5.18 -6.09
C PHE A 59 -6.05 6.65 -6.36
N ILE A 60 -5.10 7.57 -6.26
CA ILE A 60 -5.29 8.98 -6.64
C ILE A 60 -5.44 9.08 -8.16
N GLY A 61 -4.54 8.49 -8.92
CA GLY A 61 -4.51 8.56 -10.38
C GLY A 61 -5.75 7.89 -11.01
N SER A 62 -6.07 6.66 -10.57
CA SER A 62 -7.25 5.94 -11.06
C SER A 62 -8.55 6.66 -10.71
N GLY A 63 -8.67 7.17 -9.48
CA GLY A 63 -9.85 7.94 -9.08
C GLY A 63 -10.02 9.25 -9.87
N THR A 64 -8.92 9.91 -10.23
CA THR A 64 -8.94 11.11 -11.07
C THR A 64 -9.38 10.77 -12.50
N ALA A 65 -8.89 9.68 -13.07
CA ALA A 65 -9.28 9.20 -14.39
C ALA A 65 -10.77 8.82 -14.44
N ILE A 66 -11.26 8.04 -13.46
CA ILE A 66 -12.66 7.67 -13.32
C ILE A 66 -13.55 8.92 -13.24
N LYS A 67 -13.19 9.91 -12.41
CA LYS A 67 -13.93 11.17 -12.29
C LYS A 67 -14.01 11.91 -13.61
N LYS A 68 -12.92 11.93 -14.39
CA LYS A 68 -12.88 12.56 -15.71
C LYS A 68 -13.80 11.85 -16.70
N SER A 69 -13.74 10.52 -16.80
CA SER A 69 -14.59 9.72 -17.68
C SER A 69 -16.07 9.93 -17.37
N ILE A 70 -16.48 9.90 -16.11
CA ILE A 70 -17.88 10.15 -15.72
C ILE A 70 -18.34 11.55 -16.13
N LYS A 71 -17.52 12.59 -15.98
CA LYS A 71 -17.85 13.94 -16.44
C LYS A 71 -18.04 14.04 -17.95
N MET A 72 -17.40 13.16 -18.72
CA MET A 72 -17.52 13.08 -20.17
C MET A 72 -18.65 12.15 -20.64
N GLY A 73 -19.51 11.67 -19.73
CA GLY A 73 -20.66 10.80 -20.04
C GLY A 73 -20.34 9.29 -20.00
N GLY A 74 -19.13 8.90 -19.59
CA GLY A 74 -18.67 7.50 -19.54
C GLY A 74 -19.17 6.68 -18.36
N GLY A 75 -20.20 7.13 -17.61
CA GLY A 75 -20.72 6.33 -16.50
C GLY A 75 -21.59 7.10 -15.51
N GLU A 76 -22.17 6.36 -14.56
CA GLU A 76 -23.01 6.92 -13.52
C GLU A 76 -22.18 7.60 -12.41
N PRO A 77 -22.65 8.74 -11.84
CA PRO A 77 -21.98 9.43 -10.72
C PRO A 77 -21.70 8.53 -9.50
N GLY A 78 -22.56 7.54 -9.27
CA GLY A 78 -22.42 6.56 -8.18
C GLY A 78 -21.14 5.72 -8.23
N LEU A 79 -20.55 5.53 -9.42
CA LEU A 79 -19.26 4.83 -9.55
C LEU A 79 -18.12 5.61 -8.90
N TYR A 80 -18.11 6.93 -9.00
CA TYR A 80 -17.10 7.76 -8.35
C TYR A 80 -17.24 7.79 -6.83
N GLU A 81 -18.47 7.78 -6.30
CA GLU A 81 -18.70 7.72 -4.86
C GLU A 81 -18.15 6.41 -4.25
N LYS A 82 -18.22 5.27 -4.96
CA LYS A 82 -17.58 4.02 -4.54
C LYS A 82 -16.07 4.19 -4.43
N VAL A 83 -15.41 4.72 -5.46
CA VAL A 83 -13.97 4.99 -5.46
C VAL A 83 -13.56 5.91 -4.29
N LYS A 84 -14.35 6.95 -4.03
CA LYS A 84 -14.13 7.86 -2.92
C LYS A 84 -14.23 7.15 -1.57
N LYS A 85 -15.25 6.30 -1.39
CA LYS A 85 -15.44 5.49 -0.18
C LYS A 85 -14.25 4.54 0.05
N THR A 86 -13.79 3.85 -1.00
CA THR A 86 -12.60 2.99 -0.92
C THR A 86 -11.38 3.75 -0.46
N LYS A 87 -11.11 4.94 -1.01
CA LYS A 87 -10.00 5.80 -0.56
C LYS A 87 -10.15 6.26 0.89
N MET A 88 -11.37 6.63 1.30
CA MET A 88 -11.63 7.06 2.68
C MET A 88 -11.37 5.95 3.71
N ILE A 89 -11.53 4.69 3.32
CA ILE A 89 -11.20 3.54 4.18
C ILE A 89 -9.70 3.24 4.11
N LEU A 90 -9.14 3.16 2.91
CA LEU A 90 -7.79 2.68 2.69
C LEU A 90 -6.71 3.66 3.18
N PHE A 91 -6.83 4.95 2.86
CA PHE A 91 -5.76 5.93 3.13
C PHE A 91 -5.43 6.12 4.61
N PRO A 92 -6.41 6.19 5.54
CA PRO A 92 -6.09 6.24 6.97
C PRO A 92 -5.28 5.01 7.43
N HIS A 93 -5.64 3.82 6.96
CA HIS A 93 -4.91 2.60 7.32
C HIS A 93 -3.49 2.58 6.74
N LEU A 94 -3.30 3.00 5.48
CA LEU A 94 -1.97 3.16 4.88
C LEU A 94 -1.11 4.13 5.69
N THR A 95 -1.63 5.34 5.92
CA THR A 95 -0.91 6.38 6.67
C THR A 95 -0.59 5.94 8.10
N MET A 96 -1.54 5.33 8.80
CA MET A 96 -1.34 4.83 10.16
C MET A 96 -0.24 3.74 10.19
N ASN A 97 -0.25 2.82 9.24
CA ASN A 97 0.76 1.79 9.20
C ASN A 97 2.16 2.34 8.84
N MET A 98 2.23 3.32 7.94
CA MET A 98 3.48 4.05 7.67
C MET A 98 4.02 4.72 8.94
N LEU A 99 3.15 5.35 9.75
CA LEU A 99 3.54 5.92 11.04
C LEU A 99 4.03 4.84 12.03
N PHE A 100 3.37 3.69 12.09
CA PHE A 100 3.81 2.59 12.95
C PHE A 100 5.20 2.09 12.55
N ILE A 101 5.44 1.77 11.29
CA ILE A 101 6.76 1.32 10.81
C ILE A 101 7.83 2.40 11.00
N GLY A 102 7.50 3.68 10.74
CA GLY A 102 8.41 4.80 11.01
C GLY A 102 8.76 4.91 12.49
N THR A 103 7.79 4.77 13.39
CA THR A 103 7.99 4.78 14.84
C THR A 103 8.84 3.59 15.29
N VAL A 104 8.56 2.40 14.76
CA VAL A 104 9.37 1.19 15.02
C VAL A 104 10.83 1.43 14.63
N PHE A 105 11.07 2.02 13.46
CA PHE A 105 12.43 2.32 13.00
C PHE A 105 13.15 3.30 13.94
N ILE A 106 12.49 4.39 14.35
CA ILE A 106 13.05 5.37 15.30
C ILE A 106 13.35 4.72 16.64
N LEU A 107 12.45 3.89 17.17
CA LEU A 107 12.66 3.18 18.43
C LEU A 107 13.80 2.16 18.36
N GLY A 108 14.06 1.58 17.17
CA GLY A 108 15.23 0.73 16.96
C GLY A 108 16.54 1.45 17.29
N GLY A 109 16.66 2.74 16.91
CA GLY A 109 17.78 3.59 17.32
C GLY A 109 17.85 3.82 18.84
N ALA A 110 16.70 4.02 19.50
CA ALA A 110 16.63 4.18 20.94
C ALA A 110 17.01 2.88 21.71
N VAL A 111 16.71 1.71 21.15
CA VAL A 111 17.18 0.42 21.70
C VAL A 111 18.70 0.31 21.58
N GLN A 112 19.31 0.72 20.47
CA GLN A 112 20.76 0.70 20.30
C GLN A 112 21.50 1.58 21.31
N THR A 113 20.91 2.70 21.72
CA THR A 113 21.47 3.60 22.75
C THR A 113 21.13 3.17 24.18
N GLY A 114 20.39 2.07 24.35
CA GLY A 114 19.95 1.59 25.67
C GLY A 114 18.83 2.44 26.30
N SER A 115 18.25 3.40 25.56
CA SER A 115 17.20 4.29 26.08
C SER A 115 15.85 3.61 26.17
N VAL A 116 15.61 2.55 25.39
CA VAL A 116 14.34 1.79 25.34
C VAL A 116 14.65 0.30 25.40
N PRO A 117 13.91 -0.48 26.21
CA PRO A 117 14.06 -1.94 26.22
C PRO A 117 13.68 -2.57 24.86
N GLY A 118 14.47 -3.55 24.40
CA GLY A 118 14.27 -4.19 23.09
C GLY A 118 12.91 -4.86 22.91
N TRP A 119 12.31 -5.38 23.99
CA TRP A 119 10.99 -6.01 23.91
C TRP A 119 9.87 -5.03 23.52
N ILE A 120 9.97 -3.74 23.88
CA ILE A 120 8.99 -2.71 23.48
C ILE A 120 9.05 -2.50 21.96
N HIS A 121 10.28 -2.41 21.42
CA HIS A 121 10.50 -2.30 19.98
C HIS A 121 9.95 -3.53 19.22
N GLY A 122 10.24 -4.74 19.70
CA GLY A 122 9.75 -5.99 19.13
C GLY A 122 8.22 -6.06 19.11
N LEU A 123 7.58 -5.78 20.25
CA LEU A 123 6.11 -5.78 20.35
C LEU A 123 5.47 -4.79 19.40
N LEU A 124 6.02 -3.57 19.30
CA LEU A 124 5.48 -2.56 18.38
C LEU A 124 5.67 -2.97 16.92
N PHE A 125 6.79 -3.63 16.60
CA PHE A 125 7.01 -4.20 15.28
C PHE A 125 5.97 -5.27 14.94
N ASP A 126 5.70 -6.21 15.85
CA ASP A 126 4.71 -7.26 15.64
C ASP A 126 3.31 -6.69 15.39
N LEU A 127 2.91 -5.68 16.19
CA LEU A 127 1.63 -4.98 15.99
C LEU A 127 1.57 -4.27 14.64
N ALA A 128 2.65 -3.58 14.25
CA ALA A 128 2.74 -2.90 12.97
C ALA A 128 2.68 -3.91 11.79
N PHE A 129 3.35 -5.05 11.92
CA PHE A 129 3.35 -6.08 10.88
C PHE A 129 1.99 -6.76 10.74
N ILE A 130 1.32 -7.10 11.85
CA ILE A 130 -0.05 -7.64 11.82
C ILE A 130 -1.01 -6.63 11.19
N HIS A 131 -0.91 -5.36 11.56
CA HIS A 131 -1.73 -4.31 10.94
C HIS A 131 -1.43 -4.17 9.44
N PHE A 132 -0.17 -4.31 9.02
CA PHE A 132 0.19 -4.32 7.60
C PHE A 132 -0.50 -5.44 6.83
N LEU A 133 -0.51 -6.67 7.37
CA LEU A 133 -1.21 -7.79 6.74
C LEU A 133 -2.72 -7.50 6.58
N TYR A 134 -3.33 -6.84 7.56
CA TYR A 134 -4.72 -6.38 7.45
C TYR A 134 -4.88 -5.30 6.35
N VAL A 135 -3.96 -4.35 6.28
CA VAL A 135 -3.95 -3.30 5.24
C VAL A 135 -3.88 -3.91 3.84
N ILE A 136 -3.07 -4.96 3.63
CA ILE A 136 -2.98 -5.68 2.34
C ILE A 136 -4.34 -6.23 1.91
N VAL A 137 -5.14 -6.75 2.83
CA VAL A 137 -6.49 -7.24 2.52
C VAL A 137 -7.40 -6.09 2.03
N ILE A 138 -7.31 -4.93 2.69
CA ILE A 138 -8.07 -3.73 2.26
C ILE A 138 -7.58 -3.25 0.91
N GLN A 139 -6.28 -3.18 0.69
CA GLN A 139 -5.66 -2.82 -0.60
C GLN A 139 -6.17 -3.72 -1.72
N HIS A 140 -6.13 -5.04 -1.52
CA HIS A 140 -6.56 -6.01 -2.53
C HIS A 140 -8.04 -5.80 -2.90
N ARG A 141 -8.90 -5.61 -1.91
CA ARG A 141 -10.33 -5.30 -2.16
C ARG A 141 -10.49 -4.00 -2.94
N GLY A 142 -9.75 -2.98 -2.57
CA GLY A 142 -9.75 -1.69 -3.26
C GLY A 142 -9.27 -1.79 -4.71
N PHE A 143 -8.19 -2.52 -4.98
CA PHE A 143 -7.71 -2.78 -6.34
C PHE A 143 -8.77 -3.49 -7.18
N LYS A 144 -9.39 -4.56 -6.64
CA LYS A 144 -10.44 -5.30 -7.32
C LYS A 144 -11.64 -4.41 -7.68
N GLU A 145 -12.16 -3.65 -6.71
CA GLU A 145 -13.27 -2.71 -6.93
C GLU A 145 -12.91 -1.65 -7.99
N ASN A 146 -11.70 -1.12 -7.94
CA ASN A 146 -11.24 -0.11 -8.90
C ASN A 146 -11.18 -0.66 -10.34
N VAL A 147 -10.70 -1.90 -10.50
CA VAL A 147 -10.66 -2.61 -11.79
C VAL A 147 -12.06 -2.85 -12.34
N GLU A 148 -13.01 -3.28 -11.49
CA GLU A 148 -14.40 -3.49 -11.88
C GLU A 148 -15.06 -2.19 -12.37
N ILE A 149 -14.81 -1.08 -11.69
CA ILE A 149 -15.33 0.24 -12.06
C ILE A 149 -14.76 0.69 -13.41
N ILE A 150 -13.45 0.56 -13.61
CA ILE A 150 -12.76 0.90 -14.86
C ILE A 150 -13.31 0.05 -16.02
N GLY A 151 -13.53 -1.25 -15.79
CA GLY A 151 -14.14 -2.14 -16.79
C GLY A 151 -15.55 -1.71 -17.20
N LYS A 152 -16.39 -1.33 -16.24
CA LYS A 152 -17.74 -0.82 -16.52
C LYS A 152 -17.72 0.47 -17.36
N ILE A 153 -16.84 1.40 -17.02
CA ILE A 153 -16.67 2.66 -17.77
C ILE A 153 -16.24 2.36 -19.21
N ALA A 154 -15.25 1.49 -19.39
CA ALA A 154 -14.76 1.13 -20.71
C ALA A 154 -15.85 0.49 -21.59
N MET A 155 -16.74 -0.33 -21.02
CA MET A 155 -17.89 -0.90 -21.75
C MET A 155 -18.87 0.16 -22.20
N ILE A 156 -19.18 1.15 -21.34
CA ILE A 156 -20.11 2.26 -21.67
C ILE A 156 -19.51 3.13 -22.78
N GLU A 157 -18.25 3.50 -22.68
CA GLU A 157 -17.54 4.30 -23.69
C GLU A 157 -17.47 3.56 -25.04
N GLY A 158 -17.21 2.24 -25.03
CA GLY A 158 -17.19 1.41 -26.23
C GLY A 158 -18.56 1.30 -26.92
N ALA A 159 -19.64 1.14 -26.13
CA ALA A 159 -21.01 1.11 -26.67
C ALA A 159 -21.42 2.46 -27.28
N ALA A 160 -21.02 3.57 -26.64
CA ALA A 160 -21.30 4.91 -27.18
C ALA A 160 -20.55 5.15 -28.50
N ALA A 161 -19.29 4.74 -28.62
CA ALA A 161 -18.51 4.87 -29.84
C ALA A 161 -19.09 4.09 -31.01
N ASN A 162 -19.60 2.88 -30.79
CA ASN A 162 -20.26 2.07 -31.85
C ASN A 162 -21.56 2.67 -32.35
N ASN A 163 -22.33 3.37 -31.50
CA ASN A 163 -23.56 4.03 -31.92
C ASN A 163 -23.34 5.30 -32.77
N PHE A 164 -22.14 5.87 -32.76
CA PHE A 164 -21.77 7.02 -33.61
C PHE A 164 -21.22 6.61 -34.99
N THR A 165 -20.90 5.33 -35.17
CA THR A 165 -20.32 4.80 -36.42
C THR A 165 -21.33 4.00 -37.25
N ALA A 166 -22.52 3.76 -36.72
CA ALA A 166 -23.67 3.12 -37.38
C ALA A 166 -24.69 4.16 -37.91
#